data_200927e4a28b7eb069946cfa92b84677
#
_entry.id   200927e4a28b7eb069946cfa92b84677
#
_cell.length_a   1.000
_cell.length_b   1.000
_cell.length_c   1.000
_cell.angle_alpha   90.00
_cell.angle_beta   90.00
_cell.angle_gamma   90.00
#
_symmetry.space_group_name_H-M   'P 1'
#
loop_
_entity.id
_entity.type
_entity.pdbx_description
1 polymer ?
#
loop_
_entity_poly.entity_id
_entity_poly.type
_entity_poly.pdbx_seq_one_letter_code
_entity_poly.pdbx_strand_id
1 'polypeptide(L)'
;MSSQIFASDPRIAKALQTILDRGVTGVSVTAYYRGKSVIEGTAGYANVEKSRPVDRDTIFPVFSTTKGITALAVHIQAEKGLLRLDDPIAKHWPEFAANGKEAITVEQALSHRSGIPQMPADVTPELMGDWEWMIQRIANYTPIFPPGKSNAYHVLVYGWILGEIVRRTDPEHRPFGQFVKQEIFERLGVDKSIFYGVPDSELNRVATLYGKNQETIVDKYNVNPLPVFPGPRQHNLRSMLQAVDPGAGAVTNSASLARIFSMLAEGGELDGVRILSPERVKTFSRPREGVHDIDEIFTGPVPFGAYGFWVRQEGMSDPLVGDHDNIIYSPGAGGSIVWADLRDRLSVAIVNNHMDAGVSVDPEPIWAVLGRAVREVIADLQG
;
A
#
# COMPACT_ATOMS: atom_id res chain seq x y z
N MET A 1 30.91 11.30 4.04
CA MET A 1 30.14 12.02 3.00
C MET A 1 28.93 12.59 3.69
N SER A 2 28.71 13.93 3.64
CA SER A 2 27.51 14.52 4.23
C SER A 2 26.30 14.06 3.42
N SER A 3 25.40 13.32 4.06
CA SER A 3 24.11 12.96 3.47
C SER A 3 23.34 14.25 3.14
N GLN A 4 22.95 14.42 1.88
CA GLN A 4 22.13 15.57 1.51
C GLN A 4 20.76 15.42 2.15
N ILE A 5 20.35 16.41 2.95
CA ILE A 5 19.01 16.54 3.48
C ILE A 5 18.37 17.73 2.79
N PHE A 6 17.20 17.50 2.19
CA PHE A 6 16.29 18.53 1.75
C PHE A 6 15.03 18.47 2.62
N ALA A 7 14.57 19.59 3.14
CA ALA A 7 13.29 19.66 3.88
C ALA A 7 12.72 21.06 3.77
N SER A 8 11.40 21.15 3.66
CA SER A 8 10.64 22.40 3.61
C SER A 8 10.51 23.08 4.99
N ASP A 9 10.78 22.34 6.09
CA ASP A 9 10.68 22.82 7.47
C ASP A 9 11.87 22.28 8.30
N PRO A 10 12.46 23.08 9.22
CA PRO A 10 13.61 22.65 10.02
C PRO A 10 13.31 21.49 10.98
N ARG A 11 12.06 21.31 11.44
CA ARG A 11 11.65 20.15 12.26
C ARG A 11 11.72 18.86 11.45
N ILE A 12 11.30 18.92 10.19
CA ILE A 12 11.42 17.80 9.25
C ILE A 12 12.90 17.48 8.96
N ALA A 13 13.73 18.51 8.75
CA ALA A 13 15.17 18.31 8.58
C ALA A 13 15.81 17.60 9.78
N LYS A 14 15.45 18.00 11.00
CA LYS A 14 15.92 17.38 12.25
C LYS A 14 15.46 15.93 12.38
N ALA A 15 14.20 15.64 12.04
CA ALA A 15 13.65 14.29 12.07
C ALA A 15 14.36 13.39 11.06
N LEU A 16 14.59 13.89 9.84
CA LEU A 16 15.34 13.16 8.79
C LEU A 16 16.78 12.88 9.23
N GLN A 17 17.47 13.84 9.85
CA GLN A 17 18.81 13.62 10.39
C GLN A 17 18.81 12.52 11.46
N THR A 18 17.84 12.57 12.39
CA THR A 18 17.68 11.52 13.42
C THR A 18 17.54 10.13 12.81
N ILE A 19 16.78 10.01 11.71
CA ILE A 19 16.56 8.74 11.00
C ILE A 19 17.87 8.26 10.35
N LEU A 20 18.60 9.15 9.70
CA LEU A 20 19.89 8.81 9.08
C LEU A 20 20.93 8.37 10.13
N ASP A 21 20.97 9.05 11.30
CA ASP A 21 21.86 8.70 12.41
C ASP A 21 21.57 7.30 12.99
N ARG A 22 20.34 6.80 12.78
CA ARG A 22 19.95 5.41 13.11
C ARG A 22 20.31 4.39 12.02
N GLY A 23 20.94 4.81 10.93
CA GLY A 23 21.42 3.94 9.85
C GLY A 23 20.43 3.67 8.74
N VAL A 24 19.31 4.40 8.66
CA VAL A 24 18.40 4.30 7.52
C VAL A 24 19.06 4.84 6.26
N THR A 25 19.01 4.09 5.17
CA THR A 25 19.77 4.39 3.95
C THR A 25 19.22 5.58 3.20
N GLY A 26 17.91 5.61 2.97
CA GLY A 26 17.25 6.69 2.23
C GLY A 26 15.77 6.77 2.57
N VAL A 27 15.24 7.98 2.64
CA VAL A 27 13.85 8.26 3.04
C VAL A 27 13.31 9.49 2.36
N SER A 28 12.00 9.49 2.07
CA SER A 28 11.26 10.64 1.58
C SER A 28 9.94 10.78 2.33
N VAL A 29 9.53 12.02 2.61
CA VAL A 29 8.28 12.37 3.29
C VAL A 29 7.56 13.50 2.57
N THR A 30 6.25 13.38 2.43
CA THR A 30 5.39 14.45 1.92
C THR A 30 4.10 14.48 2.72
N ALA A 31 3.61 15.69 3.04
CA ALA A 31 2.30 15.88 3.65
C ALA A 31 1.47 16.92 2.90
N TYR A 32 0.18 16.61 2.78
CA TYR A 32 -0.85 17.53 2.29
C TYR A 32 -1.78 17.89 3.45
N TYR A 33 -2.07 19.16 3.59
CA TYR A 33 -3.06 19.65 4.54
C TYR A 33 -4.09 20.50 3.81
N ARG A 34 -5.38 20.16 3.96
CA ARG A 34 -6.49 20.81 3.26
C ARG A 34 -6.24 20.92 1.76
N GLY A 35 -5.83 19.82 1.14
CA GLY A 35 -5.59 19.69 -0.29
C GLY A 35 -4.32 20.35 -0.82
N LYS A 36 -3.49 20.96 0.04
CA LYS A 36 -2.24 21.62 -0.37
C LYS A 36 -1.02 20.87 0.16
N SER A 37 0.01 20.72 -0.65
CA SER A 37 1.31 20.21 -0.21
C SER A 37 1.95 21.25 0.74
N VAL A 38 2.23 20.84 1.96
CA VAL A 38 2.78 21.72 3.02
C VAL A 38 4.12 21.24 3.55
N ILE A 39 4.44 19.97 3.38
CA ILE A 39 5.71 19.36 3.81
C ILE A 39 6.27 18.54 2.68
N GLU A 40 7.57 18.74 2.43
CA GLU A 40 8.40 17.88 1.60
C GLU A 40 9.75 17.69 2.26
N GLY A 41 10.27 16.45 2.23
CA GLY A 41 11.61 16.16 2.73
C GLY A 41 12.18 14.89 2.11
N THR A 42 13.48 14.92 1.84
CA THR A 42 14.26 13.78 1.34
C THR A 42 15.60 13.73 2.06
N ALA A 43 16.12 12.53 2.32
CA ALA A 43 17.42 12.36 2.94
C ALA A 43 18.07 11.01 2.58
N GLY A 44 19.39 10.97 2.63
CA GLY A 44 20.17 9.75 2.43
C GLY A 44 20.38 9.38 0.97
N TYR A 45 20.55 8.08 0.71
CA TYR A 45 20.93 7.55 -0.59
C TYR A 45 19.85 6.64 -1.18
N ALA A 46 19.51 6.88 -2.43
CA ALA A 46 18.68 6.01 -3.26
C ALA A 46 19.47 4.79 -3.76
N ASN A 47 20.79 4.96 -3.96
CA ASN A 47 21.72 3.88 -4.26
C ASN A 47 23.08 4.22 -3.66
N VAL A 48 23.54 3.41 -2.72
CA VAL A 48 24.79 3.63 -1.98
C VAL A 48 26.00 3.42 -2.89
N GLU A 49 26.00 2.34 -3.68
CA GLU A 49 27.13 1.93 -4.53
C GLU A 49 27.43 2.97 -5.62
N LYS A 50 26.37 3.63 -6.11
CA LYS A 50 26.46 4.70 -7.12
C LYS A 50 26.53 6.10 -6.49
N SER A 51 26.55 6.19 -5.16
CA SER A 51 26.49 7.47 -4.41
C SER A 51 25.34 8.38 -4.88
N ARG A 52 24.21 7.79 -5.31
CA ARG A 52 23.03 8.53 -5.79
C ARG A 52 22.17 8.93 -4.59
N PRO A 53 22.03 10.24 -4.30
CA PRO A 53 21.18 10.70 -3.20
C PRO A 53 19.70 10.45 -3.51
N VAL A 54 18.88 10.46 -2.46
CA VAL A 54 17.42 10.56 -2.59
C VAL A 54 17.07 12.00 -3.01
N ASP A 55 16.27 12.13 -4.04
CA ASP A 55 15.72 13.38 -4.54
C ASP A 55 14.20 13.27 -4.75
N ARG A 56 13.57 14.32 -5.29
CA ARG A 56 12.12 14.35 -5.57
C ARG A 56 11.69 13.37 -6.65
N ASP A 57 12.60 12.99 -7.54
CA ASP A 57 12.33 12.09 -8.66
C ASP A 57 12.59 10.63 -8.31
N THR A 58 13.19 10.37 -7.16
CA THR A 58 13.44 9.01 -6.67
C THR A 58 12.14 8.30 -6.35
N ILE A 59 11.96 7.11 -6.92
CA ILE A 59 10.80 6.24 -6.67
C ILE A 59 11.22 4.99 -5.90
N PHE A 60 10.35 4.52 -5.02
CA PHE A 60 10.62 3.45 -4.07
C PHE A 60 9.64 2.30 -4.25
N PRO A 61 10.05 1.05 -4.19
CA PRO A 61 9.13 -0.07 -3.97
C PRO A 61 8.46 0.11 -2.60
N VAL A 62 7.12 0.18 -2.57
CA VAL A 62 6.36 0.53 -1.35
C VAL A 62 5.57 -0.63 -0.76
N PHE A 63 5.73 -1.82 -1.32
CA PHE A 63 5.12 -3.06 -0.82
C PHE A 63 3.60 -2.91 -0.57
N SER A 64 3.12 -3.37 0.57
CA SER A 64 1.68 -3.39 0.88
C SER A 64 1.00 -2.03 0.94
N THR A 65 1.74 -0.91 0.92
CA THR A 65 1.15 0.41 0.65
C THR A 65 0.35 0.42 -0.66
N THR A 66 0.75 -0.41 -1.62
CA THR A 66 0.05 -0.72 -2.87
C THR A 66 -1.43 -1.07 -2.68
N LYS A 67 -1.78 -1.79 -1.59
CA LYS A 67 -3.14 -2.30 -1.36
C LYS A 67 -4.20 -1.21 -1.24
N GLY A 68 -3.84 -0.06 -0.69
CA GLY A 68 -4.75 1.07 -0.62
C GLY A 68 -5.16 1.59 -2.00
N ILE A 69 -4.25 1.57 -2.98
CA ILE A 69 -4.54 1.96 -4.37
C ILE A 69 -5.40 0.88 -5.05
N THR A 70 -5.11 -0.39 -4.80
CA THR A 70 -5.90 -1.50 -5.33
C THR A 70 -7.33 -1.49 -4.76
N ALA A 71 -7.49 -1.22 -3.46
CA ALA A 71 -8.82 -1.01 -2.87
C ALA A 71 -9.54 0.16 -3.53
N LEU A 72 -8.86 1.29 -3.75
CA LEU A 72 -9.43 2.45 -4.45
C LEU A 72 -9.93 2.08 -5.85
N ALA A 73 -9.20 1.25 -6.61
CA ALA A 73 -9.63 0.78 -7.93
C ALA A 73 -10.95 -0.02 -7.86
N VAL A 74 -11.10 -0.90 -6.86
CA VAL A 74 -12.36 -1.63 -6.63
C VAL A 74 -13.49 -0.66 -6.28
N HIS A 75 -13.22 0.33 -5.44
CA HIS A 75 -14.23 1.34 -5.06
C HIS A 75 -14.65 2.23 -6.23
N ILE A 76 -13.77 2.51 -7.19
CA ILE A 76 -14.11 3.22 -8.43
C ILE A 76 -15.12 2.40 -9.23
N GLN A 77 -14.93 1.09 -9.37
CA GLN A 77 -15.89 0.22 -10.06
C GLN A 77 -17.23 0.15 -9.32
N ALA A 78 -17.19 0.10 -7.99
CA ALA A 78 -18.39 0.13 -7.16
C ALA A 78 -19.12 1.50 -7.23
N GLU A 79 -18.39 2.61 -7.32
CA GLU A 79 -18.94 3.95 -7.51
C GLU A 79 -19.67 4.09 -8.86
N LYS A 80 -19.09 3.49 -9.90
CA LYS A 80 -19.70 3.45 -11.24
C LYS A 80 -20.88 2.46 -11.34
N GLY A 81 -21.20 1.72 -10.27
CA GLY A 81 -22.27 0.72 -10.25
C GLY A 81 -21.98 -0.55 -11.05
N LEU A 82 -20.70 -0.79 -11.38
CA LEU A 82 -20.26 -1.96 -12.17
C LEU A 82 -20.08 -3.21 -11.32
N LEU A 83 -19.96 -3.06 -10.00
CA LEU A 83 -20.00 -4.13 -9.02
C LEU A 83 -20.60 -3.63 -7.70
N ARG A 84 -21.03 -4.56 -6.85
CA ARG A 84 -21.39 -4.31 -5.45
C ARG A 84 -20.36 -5.01 -4.56
N LEU A 85 -20.06 -4.45 -3.38
CA LEU A 85 -19.10 -5.06 -2.48
C LEU A 85 -19.60 -6.38 -1.86
N ASP A 86 -20.93 -6.54 -1.77
CA ASP A 86 -21.59 -7.77 -1.34
C ASP A 86 -21.83 -8.78 -2.49
N ASP A 87 -21.43 -8.46 -3.74
CA ASP A 87 -21.48 -9.43 -4.83
C ASP A 87 -20.52 -10.59 -4.53
N PRO A 88 -20.92 -11.85 -4.81
CA PRO A 88 -19.96 -12.94 -4.93
C PRO A 88 -18.92 -12.64 -6.02
N ILE A 89 -17.66 -12.90 -5.75
CA ILE A 89 -16.57 -12.76 -6.73
C ILE A 89 -16.89 -13.59 -8.00
N ALA A 90 -17.44 -14.78 -7.80
CA ALA A 90 -17.84 -15.69 -8.88
C ALA A 90 -18.88 -15.10 -9.86
N LYS A 91 -19.63 -14.08 -9.46
CA LYS A 91 -20.54 -13.35 -10.36
C LYS A 91 -19.78 -12.65 -11.49
N HIS A 92 -18.60 -12.13 -11.21
CA HIS A 92 -17.75 -11.39 -12.14
C HIS A 92 -16.61 -12.25 -12.69
N TRP A 93 -16.23 -13.28 -11.94
CA TRP A 93 -15.16 -14.22 -12.26
C TRP A 93 -15.67 -15.67 -12.05
N PRO A 94 -16.41 -16.25 -13.02
CA PRO A 94 -17.06 -17.54 -12.84
C PRO A 94 -16.12 -18.68 -12.45
N GLU A 95 -14.88 -18.69 -12.98
CA GLU A 95 -13.88 -19.72 -12.70
C GLU A 95 -13.43 -19.70 -11.23
N PHE A 96 -13.60 -18.57 -10.54
CA PHE A 96 -13.31 -18.44 -9.11
C PHE A 96 -14.24 -19.29 -8.23
N ALA A 97 -15.44 -19.68 -8.71
CA ALA A 97 -16.40 -20.47 -7.94
C ALA A 97 -15.88 -21.86 -7.53
N ALA A 98 -14.81 -22.36 -8.17
CA ALA A 98 -14.27 -23.69 -7.90
C ALA A 98 -13.90 -23.89 -6.42
N ASN A 99 -14.03 -25.15 -5.95
CA ASN A 99 -13.55 -25.59 -4.64
C ASN A 99 -14.17 -24.86 -3.43
N GLY A 100 -15.48 -24.54 -3.50
CA GLY A 100 -16.21 -23.96 -2.38
C GLY A 100 -16.06 -22.43 -2.22
N LYS A 101 -15.68 -21.73 -3.30
CA LYS A 101 -15.49 -20.28 -3.28
C LYS A 101 -16.66 -19.49 -3.89
N GLU A 102 -17.74 -20.17 -4.27
CA GLU A 102 -18.89 -19.57 -4.97
C GLU A 102 -19.55 -18.40 -4.23
N ALA A 103 -19.53 -18.43 -2.88
CA ALA A 103 -20.17 -17.42 -2.04
C ALA A 103 -19.19 -16.35 -1.51
N ILE A 104 -17.89 -16.42 -1.82
CA ILE A 104 -16.92 -15.44 -1.34
C ILE A 104 -17.21 -14.10 -1.99
N THR A 105 -17.39 -13.05 -1.16
CA THR A 105 -17.74 -11.70 -1.63
C THR A 105 -16.51 -10.82 -1.87
N VAL A 106 -16.72 -9.75 -2.62
CA VAL A 106 -15.69 -8.70 -2.85
C VAL A 106 -15.28 -8.07 -1.52
N GLU A 107 -16.23 -7.79 -0.60
CA GLU A 107 -15.93 -7.25 0.74
C GLU A 107 -15.06 -8.21 1.56
N GLN A 108 -15.30 -9.52 1.48
CA GLN A 108 -14.47 -10.50 2.16
C GLN A 108 -13.03 -10.52 1.63
N ALA A 109 -12.84 -10.33 0.32
CA ALA A 109 -11.49 -10.19 -0.25
C ALA A 109 -10.83 -8.87 0.18
N LEU A 110 -11.56 -7.74 0.11
CA LEU A 110 -11.08 -6.42 0.57
C LEU A 110 -10.65 -6.44 2.04
N SER A 111 -11.37 -7.18 2.89
CA SER A 111 -11.13 -7.23 4.34
C SER A 111 -10.21 -8.37 4.80
N HIS A 112 -9.57 -9.08 3.87
CA HIS A 112 -8.71 -10.25 4.16
C HIS A 112 -9.43 -11.41 4.84
N ARG A 113 -10.68 -11.65 4.46
CA ARG A 113 -11.54 -12.71 5.00
C ARG A 113 -12.02 -13.70 3.93
N SER A 114 -11.39 -13.72 2.74
CA SER A 114 -11.77 -14.67 1.70
C SER A 114 -11.36 -16.12 1.98
N GLY A 115 -10.47 -16.34 2.97
CA GLY A 115 -9.97 -17.67 3.33
C GLY A 115 -8.88 -18.23 2.42
N ILE A 116 -8.41 -17.45 1.43
CA ILE A 116 -7.37 -17.87 0.46
C ILE A 116 -6.16 -16.91 0.48
N PRO A 117 -5.39 -16.84 1.57
CA PRO A 117 -4.23 -15.94 1.67
C PRO A 117 -3.00 -16.42 0.92
N GLN A 118 -2.99 -17.67 0.41
CA GLN A 118 -1.82 -18.32 -0.18
C GLN A 118 -1.53 -17.88 -1.60
N MET A 119 -0.23 -17.79 -1.92
CA MET A 119 0.31 -17.67 -3.27
C MET A 119 0.54 -19.07 -3.90
N PRO A 120 0.64 -19.18 -5.24
CA PRO A 120 1.07 -20.42 -5.88
C PRO A 120 2.43 -20.87 -5.34
N ALA A 121 2.54 -22.12 -4.92
CA ALA A 121 3.77 -22.65 -4.33
C ALA A 121 4.96 -22.68 -5.29
N ASP A 122 4.67 -22.74 -6.60
CA ASP A 122 5.64 -22.78 -7.70
C ASP A 122 5.87 -21.39 -8.34
N VAL A 123 5.43 -20.30 -7.71
CA VAL A 123 5.63 -18.95 -8.23
C VAL A 123 7.11 -18.54 -8.18
N THR A 124 7.55 -17.88 -9.24
CA THR A 124 8.89 -17.28 -9.36
C THR A 124 8.79 -15.78 -9.60
N PRO A 125 9.87 -15.01 -9.44
CA PRO A 125 9.89 -13.58 -9.76
C PRO A 125 9.45 -13.27 -11.20
N GLU A 126 9.71 -14.15 -12.16
CA GLU A 126 9.29 -13.99 -13.55
C GLU A 126 7.79 -14.23 -13.72
N LEU A 127 7.24 -15.24 -13.03
CA LEU A 127 5.81 -15.57 -13.06
C LEU A 127 4.94 -14.53 -12.36
N MET A 128 5.50 -13.67 -11.48
CA MET A 128 4.78 -12.51 -10.94
C MET A 128 4.31 -11.54 -12.03
N GLY A 129 4.95 -11.51 -13.19
CA GLY A 129 4.52 -10.72 -14.34
C GLY A 129 3.50 -11.41 -15.25
N ASP A 130 3.24 -12.71 -15.07
CA ASP A 130 2.29 -13.46 -15.88
C ASP A 130 0.90 -13.47 -15.23
N TRP A 131 0.07 -12.51 -15.65
CA TRP A 131 -1.27 -12.32 -15.09
C TRP A 131 -2.17 -13.53 -15.28
N GLU A 132 -2.20 -14.10 -16.49
CA GLU A 132 -3.11 -15.21 -16.81
C GLU A 132 -2.70 -16.48 -16.05
N TRP A 133 -1.39 -16.75 -15.95
CA TRP A 133 -0.89 -17.85 -15.12
C TRP A 133 -1.32 -17.70 -13.67
N MET A 134 -1.18 -16.51 -13.10
CA MET A 134 -1.49 -16.22 -11.71
C MET A 134 -2.99 -16.41 -11.41
N ILE A 135 -3.87 -15.82 -12.23
CA ILE A 135 -5.32 -15.89 -11.98
C ILE A 135 -5.88 -17.31 -12.17
N GLN A 136 -5.33 -18.09 -13.12
CA GLN A 136 -5.70 -19.50 -13.29
C GLN A 136 -5.36 -20.33 -12.06
N ARG A 137 -4.20 -20.12 -11.44
CA ARG A 137 -3.81 -20.80 -10.20
C ARG A 137 -4.73 -20.41 -9.04
N ILE A 138 -4.99 -19.12 -8.86
CA ILE A 138 -5.85 -18.61 -7.79
C ILE A 138 -7.30 -19.08 -7.95
N ALA A 139 -7.82 -19.13 -9.17
CA ALA A 139 -9.16 -19.66 -9.43
C ALA A 139 -9.33 -21.12 -8.98
N ASN A 140 -8.26 -21.91 -8.99
CA ASN A 140 -8.27 -23.32 -8.61
C ASN A 140 -7.96 -23.56 -7.12
N TYR A 141 -7.76 -22.52 -6.30
CA TYR A 141 -7.49 -22.72 -4.88
C TYR A 141 -8.67 -23.27 -4.11
N THR A 142 -8.35 -24.05 -3.08
CA THR A 142 -9.25 -24.38 -1.99
C THR A 142 -8.98 -23.42 -0.82
N PRO A 143 -9.99 -22.80 -0.21
CA PRO A 143 -9.78 -22.01 0.98
C PRO A 143 -9.09 -22.82 2.09
N ILE A 144 -8.02 -22.27 2.68
CA ILE A 144 -7.36 -22.89 3.84
C ILE A 144 -7.96 -22.42 5.16
N PHE A 145 -8.76 -21.35 5.13
CA PHE A 145 -9.57 -20.87 6.24
C PHE A 145 -11.03 -20.74 5.81
N PRO A 146 -12.00 -20.89 6.74
CA PRO A 146 -13.41 -20.71 6.43
C PRO A 146 -13.69 -19.28 5.95
N PRO A 147 -14.18 -19.07 4.71
CA PRO A 147 -14.48 -17.74 4.18
C PRO A 147 -15.46 -16.97 5.07
N GLY A 148 -15.17 -15.70 5.32
CA GLY A 148 -15.99 -14.83 6.16
C GLY A 148 -15.94 -15.13 7.66
N LYS A 149 -15.17 -16.11 8.12
CA LYS A 149 -15.06 -16.50 9.55
C LYS A 149 -13.69 -16.23 10.15
N SER A 150 -12.63 -16.33 9.37
CA SER A 150 -11.26 -16.11 9.82
C SER A 150 -10.66 -14.86 9.19
N ASN A 151 -9.89 -14.12 9.98
CA ASN A 151 -9.01 -13.08 9.49
C ASN A 151 -7.70 -13.73 9.08
N ALA A 152 -7.27 -13.54 7.85
CA ALA A 152 -6.00 -14.06 7.35
C ALA A 152 -5.42 -13.08 6.32
N TYR A 153 -4.43 -12.31 6.71
CA TYR A 153 -3.87 -11.27 5.84
C TYR A 153 -3.33 -11.83 4.53
N HIS A 154 -3.84 -11.35 3.41
CA HIS A 154 -3.45 -11.75 2.07
C HIS A 154 -2.22 -10.94 1.66
N VAL A 155 -1.02 -11.40 1.99
CA VAL A 155 0.22 -10.63 1.83
C VAL A 155 0.44 -10.18 0.38
N LEU A 156 0.31 -11.11 -0.57
CA LEU A 156 0.51 -10.84 -2.00
C LEU A 156 -0.77 -11.11 -2.81
N VAL A 157 -1.43 -12.25 -2.58
CA VAL A 157 -2.57 -12.73 -3.39
C VAL A 157 -3.75 -11.75 -3.44
N TYR A 158 -3.90 -10.88 -2.44
CA TYR A 158 -4.87 -9.78 -2.39
C TYR A 158 -5.00 -9.04 -3.71
N GLY A 159 -3.85 -8.73 -4.29
CA GLY A 159 -3.78 -7.93 -5.50
C GLY A 159 -4.42 -8.60 -6.71
N TRP A 160 -4.10 -9.86 -6.94
CA TRP A 160 -4.65 -10.59 -8.11
C TRP A 160 -6.13 -10.88 -7.99
N ILE A 161 -6.63 -11.18 -6.79
CA ILE A 161 -8.07 -11.38 -6.59
C ILE A 161 -8.83 -10.10 -6.93
N LEU A 162 -8.43 -8.99 -6.34
CA LEU A 162 -9.12 -7.71 -6.52
C LEU A 162 -8.83 -7.08 -7.88
N GLY A 163 -7.61 -7.20 -8.37
CA GLY A 163 -7.22 -6.71 -9.68
C GLY A 163 -7.96 -7.40 -10.81
N GLU A 164 -8.18 -8.73 -10.70
CA GLU A 164 -8.96 -9.47 -11.68
C GLU A 164 -10.44 -9.06 -11.67
N ILE A 165 -11.01 -8.80 -10.49
CA ILE A 165 -12.36 -8.26 -10.39
C ILE A 165 -12.44 -6.89 -11.09
N VAL A 166 -11.48 -5.99 -10.87
CA VAL A 166 -11.43 -4.70 -11.55
C VAL A 166 -11.34 -4.88 -13.05
N ARG A 167 -10.47 -5.75 -13.55
CA ARG A 167 -10.32 -6.03 -14.98
C ARG A 167 -11.60 -6.57 -15.61
N ARG A 168 -12.31 -7.49 -14.94
CA ARG A 168 -13.53 -8.12 -15.46
C ARG A 168 -14.76 -7.21 -15.40
N THR A 169 -14.78 -6.30 -14.46
CA THR A 169 -15.88 -5.33 -14.33
C THR A 169 -15.65 -4.04 -15.12
N ASP A 170 -14.43 -3.81 -15.60
CA ASP A 170 -14.14 -2.69 -16.48
C ASP A 170 -14.76 -2.93 -17.86
N PRO A 171 -15.66 -2.05 -18.35
CA PRO A 171 -16.28 -2.22 -19.67
C PRO A 171 -15.29 -2.28 -20.84
N GLU A 172 -14.10 -1.70 -20.66
CA GLU A 172 -13.02 -1.72 -21.65
C GLU A 172 -12.08 -2.91 -21.47
N HIS A 173 -12.25 -3.72 -20.42
CA HIS A 173 -11.40 -4.86 -20.07
C HIS A 173 -9.91 -4.55 -20.05
N ARG A 174 -9.55 -3.33 -19.60
CA ARG A 174 -8.16 -2.88 -19.53
C ARG A 174 -7.34 -3.76 -18.58
N PRO A 175 -6.06 -4.02 -18.88
CA PRO A 175 -5.14 -4.55 -17.87
C PRO A 175 -5.15 -3.68 -16.63
N PHE A 176 -5.00 -4.29 -15.44
CA PHE A 176 -5.12 -3.59 -14.16
C PHE A 176 -4.20 -2.36 -14.07
N GLY A 177 -2.92 -2.48 -14.48
CA GLY A 177 -1.98 -1.36 -14.48
C GLY A 177 -2.44 -0.19 -15.36
N GLN A 178 -3.06 -0.47 -16.51
CA GLN A 178 -3.64 0.56 -17.38
C GLN A 178 -4.88 1.21 -16.75
N PHE A 179 -5.75 0.41 -16.12
CA PHE A 179 -6.92 0.93 -15.41
C PHE A 179 -6.53 1.92 -14.33
N VAL A 180 -5.64 1.56 -13.40
CA VAL A 180 -5.23 2.46 -12.31
C VAL A 180 -4.49 3.69 -12.82
N LYS A 181 -3.71 3.54 -13.89
CA LYS A 181 -3.02 4.67 -14.53
C LYS A 181 -4.04 5.70 -15.04
N GLN A 182 -5.05 5.28 -15.78
CA GLN A 182 -6.02 6.19 -16.40
C GLN A 182 -7.07 6.70 -15.40
N GLU A 183 -7.56 5.86 -14.49
CA GLU A 183 -8.64 6.25 -13.58
C GLU A 183 -8.16 6.98 -12.33
N ILE A 184 -6.86 6.83 -11.96
CA ILE A 184 -6.31 7.44 -10.76
C ILE A 184 -5.12 8.34 -11.08
N PHE A 185 -4.06 7.79 -11.68
CA PHE A 185 -2.77 8.47 -11.73
C PHE A 185 -2.78 9.67 -12.68
N GLU A 186 -3.26 9.50 -13.91
CA GLU A 186 -3.37 10.58 -14.89
C GLU A 186 -4.36 11.65 -14.42
N ARG A 187 -5.49 11.25 -13.83
CA ARG A 187 -6.50 12.19 -13.32
C ARG A 187 -5.97 13.06 -12.17
N LEU A 188 -5.11 12.50 -11.33
CA LEU A 188 -4.48 13.22 -10.21
C LEU A 188 -3.12 13.82 -10.58
N GLY A 189 -2.64 13.64 -11.81
CA GLY A 189 -1.37 14.18 -12.30
C GLY A 189 -0.13 13.57 -11.63
N VAL A 190 -0.17 12.27 -11.27
CA VAL A 190 0.93 11.55 -10.63
C VAL A 190 1.51 10.42 -11.49
N ASP A 191 1.01 10.22 -12.70
CA ASP A 191 1.33 9.13 -13.63
C ASP A 191 2.81 9.01 -14.02
N LYS A 192 3.60 10.06 -13.80
CA LYS A 192 5.04 10.09 -14.06
C LYS A 192 5.91 9.61 -12.90
N SER A 193 5.31 9.33 -11.74
CA SER A 193 6.06 8.99 -10.53
C SER A 193 5.41 7.87 -9.72
N ILE A 194 4.48 7.12 -10.31
CA ILE A 194 3.90 5.92 -9.73
C ILE A 194 3.64 4.88 -10.82
N PHE A 195 4.08 3.66 -10.58
CA PHE A 195 4.03 2.58 -11.56
C PHE A 195 3.58 1.27 -10.90
N TYR A 196 2.73 0.53 -11.62
CA TYR A 196 2.55 -0.91 -11.51
C TYR A 196 3.24 -1.53 -12.74
N GLY A 197 4.42 -2.09 -12.52
CA GLY A 197 5.34 -2.45 -13.58
C GLY A 197 6.12 -1.22 -14.08
N VAL A 198 7.34 -1.05 -13.54
CA VAL A 198 8.22 0.08 -13.89
C VAL A 198 8.74 -0.08 -15.31
N PRO A 199 8.52 0.89 -16.22
CA PRO A 199 9.07 0.82 -17.57
C PRO A 199 10.61 0.97 -17.56
N ASP A 200 11.27 0.45 -18.57
CA ASP A 200 12.73 0.45 -18.69
C ASP A 200 13.36 1.84 -18.55
N SER A 201 12.69 2.85 -19.10
CA SER A 201 13.14 4.26 -19.05
C SER A 201 13.20 4.81 -17.62
N GLU A 202 12.46 4.23 -16.67
CA GLU A 202 12.30 4.72 -15.30
C GLU A 202 13.07 3.90 -14.26
N LEU A 203 13.63 2.74 -14.63
CA LEU A 203 14.36 1.86 -13.73
C LEU A 203 15.55 2.55 -13.03
N ASN A 204 16.17 3.52 -13.69
CA ASN A 204 17.28 4.29 -13.12
C ASN A 204 16.86 5.21 -11.96
N ARG A 205 15.58 5.53 -11.83
CA ARG A 205 15.01 6.33 -10.73
C ARG A 205 14.69 5.49 -9.50
N VAL A 206 14.59 4.17 -9.66
CA VAL A 206 14.21 3.27 -8.55
C VAL A 206 15.30 3.28 -7.48
N ALA A 207 14.90 3.46 -6.23
CA ALA A 207 15.78 3.29 -5.08
C ALA A 207 16.10 1.80 -4.87
N THR A 208 17.37 1.48 -4.69
CA THR A 208 17.79 0.13 -4.32
C THR A 208 17.40 -0.16 -2.88
N LEU A 209 16.72 -1.27 -2.66
CA LEU A 209 16.36 -1.72 -1.31
C LEU A 209 17.57 -2.30 -0.59
N TYR A 210 17.72 -1.96 0.70
CA TYR A 210 18.75 -2.39 1.61
C TYR A 210 18.16 -3.03 2.88
N GLY A 211 19.00 -3.60 3.71
CA GLY A 211 18.60 -4.25 4.95
C GLY A 211 18.45 -5.77 4.80
N LYS A 212 17.84 -6.40 5.78
CA LYS A 212 17.69 -7.86 5.81
C LYS A 212 16.43 -8.30 5.05
N ASN A 213 16.53 -9.45 4.41
CA ASN A 213 15.32 -10.15 3.98
C ASN A 213 14.53 -10.58 5.22
N GLN A 214 13.21 -10.46 5.15
CA GLN A 214 12.31 -10.87 6.24
C GLN A 214 12.07 -12.40 6.26
N GLU A 215 13.00 -13.20 5.78
CA GLU A 215 12.92 -14.69 5.71
C GLU A 215 12.73 -15.33 7.09
N THR A 216 12.95 -14.56 8.17
CA THR A 216 12.73 -15.02 9.56
C THR A 216 11.28 -14.88 10.04
N ILE A 217 10.39 -14.26 9.28
CA ILE A 217 8.96 -14.27 9.61
C ILE A 217 8.48 -15.71 9.41
N VAL A 218 8.11 -16.36 10.51
CA VAL A 218 7.56 -17.71 10.49
C VAL A 218 6.21 -17.66 9.79
N ASP A 219 6.20 -17.98 8.51
CA ASP A 219 4.98 -18.23 7.76
C ASP A 219 4.48 -19.65 8.08
N LYS A 220 3.75 -19.79 9.17
CA LYS A 220 3.20 -21.06 9.69
C LYS A 220 2.45 -21.86 8.62
N TYR A 221 1.84 -21.18 7.66
CA TYR A 221 1.00 -21.80 6.65
C TYR A 221 1.68 -21.86 5.27
N ASN A 222 2.91 -21.35 5.17
CA ASN A 222 3.67 -21.25 3.92
C ASN A 222 2.86 -20.59 2.78
N VAL A 223 2.16 -19.50 3.12
CA VAL A 223 1.30 -18.78 2.17
C VAL A 223 2.09 -17.86 1.24
N ASN A 224 3.36 -17.57 1.56
CA ASN A 224 4.24 -16.70 0.79
C ASN A 224 5.54 -17.41 0.42
N PRO A 225 5.65 -17.98 -0.79
CA PRO A 225 6.87 -18.67 -1.22
C PRO A 225 8.11 -17.77 -1.18
N LEU A 226 9.23 -18.29 -0.70
CA LEU A 226 10.50 -17.55 -0.55
C LEU A 226 10.98 -16.84 -1.82
N PRO A 227 10.82 -17.39 -3.04
CA PRO A 227 11.27 -16.70 -4.25
C PRO A 227 10.62 -15.34 -4.49
N VAL A 228 9.41 -15.09 -3.93
CA VAL A 228 8.66 -13.84 -4.09
C VAL A 228 8.38 -13.13 -2.77
N PHE A 229 8.96 -13.63 -1.68
CA PHE A 229 8.77 -13.05 -0.35
C PHE A 229 9.24 -11.58 -0.31
N PRO A 230 8.50 -10.65 0.33
CA PRO A 230 8.88 -9.24 0.39
C PRO A 230 10.28 -9.01 1.00
N GLY A 231 11.19 -8.46 0.22
CA GLY A 231 12.54 -8.18 0.69
C GLY A 231 13.49 -7.67 -0.39
N PRO A 232 14.69 -7.17 -0.01
CA PRO A 232 15.67 -6.61 -0.93
C PRO A 232 16.12 -7.59 -2.01
N ARG A 233 16.31 -8.87 -1.64
CA ARG A 233 16.78 -9.90 -2.56
C ARG A 233 15.86 -10.06 -3.77
N GLN A 234 14.56 -10.08 -3.56
CA GLN A 234 13.55 -10.29 -4.59
C GLN A 234 13.18 -8.98 -5.28
N HIS A 235 12.86 -7.94 -4.51
CA HIS A 235 12.28 -6.70 -5.04
C HIS A 235 13.30 -5.73 -5.66
N ASN A 236 14.59 -6.04 -5.63
CA ASN A 236 15.60 -5.41 -6.48
C ASN A 236 15.73 -6.07 -7.85
N LEU A 237 15.10 -7.23 -8.08
CA LEU A 237 15.11 -7.89 -9.39
C LEU A 237 14.26 -7.11 -10.39
N ARG A 238 14.77 -6.98 -11.62
CA ARG A 238 14.07 -6.31 -12.71
C ARG A 238 12.71 -6.95 -12.97
N SER A 239 12.60 -8.28 -12.96
CA SER A 239 11.34 -9.02 -13.13
C SER A 239 10.28 -8.59 -12.11
N MET A 240 10.66 -8.43 -10.83
CA MET A 240 9.75 -7.97 -9.77
C MET A 240 9.35 -6.50 -9.94
N LEU A 241 10.29 -5.61 -10.30
CA LEU A 241 10.01 -4.19 -10.52
C LEU A 241 9.10 -3.97 -11.75
N GLN A 242 9.17 -4.85 -12.75
CA GLN A 242 8.36 -4.76 -13.97
C GLN A 242 7.06 -5.56 -13.90
N ALA A 243 6.87 -6.39 -12.86
CA ALA A 243 5.62 -7.10 -12.65
C ALA A 243 4.48 -6.14 -12.25
N VAL A 244 3.29 -6.38 -12.79
CA VAL A 244 2.06 -5.74 -12.32
C VAL A 244 1.53 -6.56 -11.15
N ASP A 245 2.01 -6.24 -9.94
CA ASP A 245 1.55 -6.86 -8.69
C ASP A 245 0.65 -5.89 -7.91
N PRO A 246 -0.68 -6.06 -7.94
CA PRO A 246 -1.57 -5.15 -7.22
C PRO A 246 -1.56 -5.35 -5.70
N GLY A 247 -0.86 -6.35 -5.18
CA GLY A 247 -0.71 -6.61 -3.75
C GLY A 247 0.46 -5.87 -3.10
N ALA A 248 1.59 -5.72 -3.82
CA ALA A 248 2.83 -5.21 -3.25
C ALA A 248 3.77 -4.51 -4.25
N GLY A 249 3.40 -4.43 -5.54
CA GLY A 249 4.32 -4.07 -6.61
C GLY A 249 4.32 -2.60 -7.03
N ALA A 250 3.62 -1.71 -6.35
CA ALA A 250 3.71 -0.29 -6.67
C ALA A 250 5.10 0.26 -6.35
N VAL A 251 5.65 1.04 -7.31
CA VAL A 251 6.90 1.77 -7.16
C VAL A 251 6.60 3.24 -7.34
N THR A 252 6.87 4.07 -6.32
CA THR A 252 6.43 5.46 -6.29
C THR A 252 7.24 6.33 -5.32
N ASN A 253 7.01 7.65 -5.36
CA ASN A 253 7.55 8.60 -4.39
C ASN A 253 6.49 9.01 -3.34
N SER A 254 6.93 9.66 -2.27
CA SER A 254 6.04 10.13 -1.20
C SER A 254 5.01 11.16 -1.69
N ALA A 255 5.38 12.01 -2.65
CA ALA A 255 4.51 13.07 -3.16
C ALA A 255 3.28 12.50 -3.89
N SER A 256 3.47 11.47 -4.73
CA SER A 256 2.38 10.80 -5.45
C SER A 256 1.43 10.07 -4.49
N LEU A 257 1.97 9.36 -3.51
CA LEU A 257 1.15 8.68 -2.49
C LEU A 257 0.36 9.68 -1.63
N ALA A 258 1.04 10.70 -1.12
CA ALA A 258 0.39 11.74 -0.31
C ALA A 258 -0.72 12.44 -1.10
N ARG A 259 -0.52 12.71 -2.40
CA ARG A 259 -1.53 13.33 -3.25
C ARG A 259 -2.76 12.44 -3.46
N ILE A 260 -2.57 11.13 -3.70
CA ILE A 260 -3.68 10.18 -3.83
C ILE A 260 -4.48 10.12 -2.52
N PHE A 261 -3.81 10.03 -1.36
CA PHE A 261 -4.47 10.00 -0.06
C PHE A 261 -5.02 11.38 0.37
N SER A 262 -4.46 12.48 -0.15
CA SER A 262 -5.05 13.81 0.01
C SER A 262 -6.42 13.90 -0.67
N MET A 263 -6.58 13.31 -1.86
CA MET A 263 -7.88 13.20 -2.51
C MET A 263 -8.90 12.49 -1.60
N LEU A 264 -8.49 11.42 -0.89
CA LEU A 264 -9.35 10.75 0.10
C LEU A 264 -9.63 11.64 1.32
N ALA A 265 -8.61 12.32 1.85
CA ALA A 265 -8.75 13.25 2.98
C ALA A 265 -9.70 14.43 2.65
N GLU A 266 -9.78 14.82 1.39
CA GLU A 266 -10.70 15.85 0.87
C GLU A 266 -12.08 15.29 0.45
N GLY A 267 -12.43 14.06 0.88
CA GLY A 267 -13.74 13.47 0.61
C GLY A 267 -13.93 13.00 -0.84
N GLY A 268 -12.86 12.56 -1.47
CA GLY A 268 -12.90 11.93 -2.81
C GLY A 268 -12.66 12.88 -3.97
N GLU A 269 -12.26 14.13 -3.72
CA GLU A 269 -11.94 15.15 -4.73
C GLU A 269 -10.68 15.92 -4.38
N LEU A 270 -9.86 16.24 -5.38
CA LEU A 270 -8.70 17.12 -5.22
C LEU A 270 -8.53 17.97 -6.47
N ASP A 271 -8.28 19.26 -6.30
CA ASP A 271 -8.09 20.24 -7.40
C ASP A 271 -9.21 20.19 -8.46
N GLY A 272 -10.46 19.97 -8.04
CA GLY A 272 -11.64 19.86 -8.93
C GLY A 272 -11.76 18.50 -9.63
N VAL A 273 -10.88 17.55 -9.35
CA VAL A 273 -10.95 16.18 -9.89
C VAL A 273 -11.60 15.25 -8.87
N ARG A 274 -12.85 14.87 -9.13
CA ARG A 274 -13.56 13.90 -8.30
C ARG A 274 -13.29 12.47 -8.78
N ILE A 275 -12.83 11.64 -7.85
CA ILE A 275 -12.61 10.19 -8.04
C ILE A 275 -13.73 9.37 -7.39
N LEU A 276 -14.15 9.74 -6.18
CA LEU A 276 -15.20 9.08 -5.40
C LEU A 276 -16.18 10.10 -4.80
N SER A 277 -17.37 9.63 -4.42
CA SER A 277 -18.30 10.44 -3.61
C SER A 277 -17.81 10.57 -2.15
N PRO A 278 -18.15 11.66 -1.46
CA PRO A 278 -17.88 11.82 -0.03
C PRO A 278 -18.56 10.72 0.81
N GLU A 279 -19.72 10.25 0.39
CA GLU A 279 -20.49 9.19 1.05
C GLU A 279 -19.69 7.89 1.06
N ARG A 280 -19.04 7.54 -0.05
CA ARG A 280 -18.20 6.35 -0.14
C ARG A 280 -16.94 6.49 0.73
N VAL A 281 -16.24 7.62 0.64
CA VAL A 281 -15.01 7.84 1.42
C VAL A 281 -15.25 7.76 2.92
N LYS A 282 -16.37 8.28 3.43
CA LYS A 282 -16.75 8.20 4.86
C LYS A 282 -16.86 6.77 5.38
N THR A 283 -17.09 5.79 4.51
CA THR A 283 -17.18 4.38 4.93
C THR A 283 -15.83 3.72 5.16
N PHE A 284 -14.74 4.30 4.66
CA PHE A 284 -13.42 3.64 4.61
C PHE A 284 -12.81 3.40 5.99
N SER A 285 -13.15 4.21 6.98
CA SER A 285 -12.69 4.03 8.36
C SER A 285 -13.49 3.00 9.16
N ARG A 286 -14.48 2.32 8.53
CA ARG A 286 -15.26 1.26 9.18
C ARG A 286 -14.37 0.03 9.42
N PRO A 287 -14.24 -0.44 10.68
CA PRO A 287 -13.52 -1.68 10.97
C PRO A 287 -14.20 -2.88 10.30
N ARG A 288 -13.42 -3.90 9.97
CA ARG A 288 -13.96 -5.20 9.52
C ARG A 288 -14.66 -5.91 10.66
N GLU A 289 -15.58 -6.81 10.34
CA GLU A 289 -16.13 -7.74 11.31
C GLU A 289 -15.00 -8.56 11.95
N GLY A 290 -15.03 -8.77 13.27
CA GLY A 290 -13.99 -9.50 13.99
C GLY A 290 -12.62 -8.79 13.96
N VAL A 291 -12.56 -7.45 13.96
CA VAL A 291 -11.30 -6.70 13.91
C VAL A 291 -10.37 -7.02 15.09
N HIS A 292 -10.93 -7.41 16.24
CA HIS A 292 -10.16 -7.82 17.43
C HIS A 292 -9.80 -9.32 17.45
N ASP A 293 -10.31 -10.11 16.50
CA ASP A 293 -9.96 -11.51 16.39
C ASP A 293 -8.53 -11.68 15.88
N ILE A 294 -7.91 -12.79 16.23
CA ILE A 294 -6.56 -13.12 15.77
C ILE A 294 -6.55 -13.20 14.23
N ASP A 295 -5.59 -12.54 13.62
CA ASP A 295 -5.25 -12.77 12.24
C ASP A 295 -4.29 -13.97 12.16
N GLU A 296 -4.67 -14.98 11.39
CA GLU A 296 -3.95 -16.25 11.30
C GLU A 296 -2.52 -16.11 10.75
N ILE A 297 -2.26 -15.05 9.98
CA ILE A 297 -0.94 -14.81 9.38
C ILE A 297 -0.05 -14.00 10.34
N PHE A 298 -0.59 -12.94 10.94
CA PHE A 298 0.15 -12.11 11.91
C PHE A 298 0.18 -12.68 13.32
N THR A 299 -0.61 -13.71 13.62
CA THR A 299 -0.73 -14.34 14.95
C THR A 299 -1.20 -13.40 16.07
N GLY A 300 -1.82 -12.29 15.71
CA GLY A 300 -2.39 -11.28 16.61
C GLY A 300 -3.48 -10.49 15.90
N PRO A 301 -4.25 -9.65 16.61
CA PRO A 301 -5.25 -8.80 15.97
C PRO A 301 -4.60 -7.74 15.08
N VAL A 302 -5.22 -7.48 13.93
CA VAL A 302 -4.77 -6.50 12.94
C VAL A 302 -5.88 -5.48 12.72
N PRO A 303 -5.62 -4.17 12.86
CA PRO A 303 -6.62 -3.11 12.73
C PRO A 303 -6.98 -2.86 11.26
N PHE A 304 -7.60 -3.85 10.62
CA PHE A 304 -7.99 -3.78 9.22
C PHE A 304 -9.46 -3.37 9.09
N GLY A 305 -9.74 -2.50 8.11
CA GLY A 305 -11.09 -2.06 7.79
C GLY A 305 -11.84 -3.02 6.87
N ALA A 306 -13.13 -2.82 6.77
CA ALA A 306 -14.01 -3.60 5.90
C ALA A 306 -13.74 -3.36 4.40
N TYR A 307 -13.12 -2.22 4.07
CA TYR A 307 -13.08 -1.72 2.70
C TYR A 307 -11.67 -1.54 2.13
N GLY A 308 -10.71 -2.32 2.64
CA GLY A 308 -9.39 -2.46 2.01
C GLY A 308 -8.31 -1.50 2.54
N PHE A 309 -8.59 -0.78 3.61
CA PHE A 309 -7.62 0.08 4.31
C PHE A 309 -7.38 -0.44 5.72
N TRP A 310 -6.21 -0.18 6.26
CA TRP A 310 -6.01 -0.23 7.70
C TRP A 310 -6.74 0.95 8.32
N VAL A 311 -7.29 0.74 9.52
CA VAL A 311 -8.08 1.77 10.23
C VAL A 311 -7.54 1.94 11.63
N ARG A 312 -7.65 3.14 12.15
CA ARG A 312 -7.30 3.37 13.55
C ARG A 312 -8.27 2.60 14.44
N GLN A 313 -7.74 1.84 15.39
CA GLN A 313 -8.48 1.15 16.44
C GLN A 313 -7.79 1.38 17.78
N GLU A 314 -8.55 1.71 18.82
CA GLU A 314 -8.02 1.91 20.15
C GLU A 314 -7.31 0.64 20.66
N GLY A 315 -6.10 0.81 21.18
CA GLY A 315 -5.26 -0.29 21.69
C GLY A 315 -4.58 -1.14 20.61
N MET A 316 -4.82 -0.89 19.32
CA MET A 316 -4.24 -1.69 18.23
C MET A 316 -3.42 -0.86 17.25
N SER A 317 -3.80 0.39 17.01
CA SER A 317 -3.14 1.27 16.07
C SER A 317 -2.16 2.19 16.80
N ASP A 318 -1.06 2.52 16.12
CA ASP A 318 -0.11 3.47 16.66
C ASP A 318 -0.77 4.86 16.74
N PRO A 319 -0.79 5.51 17.92
CA PRO A 319 -1.38 6.84 18.13
C PRO A 319 -0.72 7.92 17.27
N LEU A 320 0.46 7.67 16.71
CA LEU A 320 1.15 8.64 15.86
C LEU A 320 0.54 8.77 14.46
N VAL A 321 -0.26 7.80 14.02
CA VAL A 321 -1.10 7.95 12.82
C VAL A 321 -2.27 8.89 13.10
N GLY A 322 -2.72 8.97 14.35
CA GLY A 322 -3.79 9.85 14.85
C GLY A 322 -4.45 9.29 16.11
N ASP A 323 -5.30 10.12 16.73
CA ASP A 323 -5.95 9.85 18.01
C ASP A 323 -7.47 9.63 17.92
N HIS A 324 -8.02 9.50 16.69
CA HIS A 324 -9.45 9.29 16.45
C HIS A 324 -9.72 8.33 15.29
N ASP A 325 -10.98 7.87 15.17
CA ASP A 325 -11.38 6.76 14.29
C ASP A 325 -11.56 7.13 12.80
N ASN A 326 -11.42 8.40 12.43
CA ASN A 326 -11.55 8.84 11.04
C ASN A 326 -10.19 8.82 10.28
N ILE A 327 -9.37 7.83 10.57
CA ILE A 327 -8.06 7.67 9.93
C ILE A 327 -7.99 6.33 9.21
N ILE A 328 -7.60 6.41 7.95
CA ILE A 328 -7.27 5.25 7.12
C ILE A 328 -5.80 5.28 6.76
N TYR A 329 -5.17 4.12 6.67
CA TYR A 329 -3.76 4.04 6.32
C TYR A 329 -3.42 2.74 5.57
N SER A 330 -2.26 2.73 4.94
CA SER A 330 -1.74 1.56 4.23
C SER A 330 -0.24 1.44 4.50
N PRO A 331 0.18 0.56 5.43
CA PRO A 331 1.58 0.31 5.71
C PRO A 331 2.17 -0.70 4.73
N GLY A 332 3.46 -0.57 4.44
CA GLY A 332 4.23 -1.49 3.62
C GLY A 332 5.37 -2.16 4.41
N ALA A 333 5.75 -3.36 4.00
CA ALA A 333 6.94 -4.01 4.54
C ALA A 333 8.15 -3.07 4.46
N GLY A 334 8.99 -3.07 5.48
CA GLY A 334 10.15 -2.17 5.57
C GLY A 334 9.86 -0.75 6.05
N GLY A 335 8.58 -0.42 6.40
CA GLY A 335 8.26 0.84 7.08
C GLY A 335 7.79 1.98 6.18
N SER A 336 7.61 1.77 4.87
CA SER A 336 6.85 2.72 4.05
C SER A 336 5.40 2.74 4.50
N ILE A 337 4.77 3.92 4.55
CA ILE A 337 3.39 4.11 5.00
C ILE A 337 2.76 5.33 4.35
N VAL A 338 1.47 5.27 4.13
CA VAL A 338 0.65 6.44 3.81
C VAL A 338 -0.62 6.42 4.65
N TRP A 339 -1.09 7.58 5.08
CA TRP A 339 -2.38 7.71 5.75
C TRP A 339 -3.15 8.95 5.30
N ALA A 340 -4.46 8.89 5.49
CA ALA A 340 -5.36 10.03 5.37
C ALA A 340 -6.17 10.16 6.66
N ASP A 341 -6.11 11.34 7.25
CA ASP A 341 -6.99 11.81 8.31
C ASP A 341 -8.19 12.50 7.64
N LEU A 342 -9.33 11.82 7.64
CA LEU A 342 -10.54 12.28 6.96
C LEU A 342 -11.23 13.42 7.71
N ARG A 343 -10.97 13.59 9.03
CA ARG A 343 -11.48 14.68 9.85
C ARG A 343 -10.66 15.95 9.66
N ASP A 344 -9.36 15.82 9.82
CA ASP A 344 -8.44 16.95 9.85
C ASP A 344 -7.95 17.34 8.45
N ARG A 345 -8.36 16.58 7.42
CA ARG A 345 -8.00 16.80 6.01
C ARG A 345 -6.49 16.84 5.81
N LEU A 346 -5.82 15.84 6.42
CA LEU A 346 -4.37 15.66 6.37
C LEU A 346 -4.05 14.34 5.67
N SER A 347 -3.11 14.33 4.75
CA SER A 347 -2.47 13.10 4.29
C SER A 347 -0.97 13.18 4.43
N VAL A 348 -0.36 12.06 4.78
CA VAL A 348 1.09 11.95 4.93
C VAL A 348 1.56 10.66 4.30
N ALA A 349 2.61 10.73 3.51
CA ALA A 349 3.31 9.56 2.98
C ALA A 349 4.78 9.60 3.36
N ILE A 350 5.28 8.48 3.85
CA ILE A 350 6.68 8.25 4.18
C ILE A 350 7.12 7.01 3.43
N VAL A 351 8.14 7.12 2.60
CA VAL A 351 8.70 6.01 1.84
C VAL A 351 10.19 5.90 2.07
N ASN A 352 10.71 4.69 2.12
CA ASN A 352 12.12 4.44 2.38
C ASN A 352 12.62 3.19 1.65
N ASN A 353 13.94 3.04 1.55
CA ASN A 353 14.58 1.88 0.95
C ASN A 353 15.39 1.02 1.93
N HIS A 354 15.13 1.14 3.24
CA HIS A 354 15.77 0.34 4.26
C HIS A 354 14.77 -0.59 4.95
N MET A 355 14.78 -1.87 4.62
CA MET A 355 13.74 -2.83 5.03
C MET A 355 13.60 -3.03 6.54
N ASP A 356 14.62 -2.73 7.31
CA ASP A 356 14.58 -2.85 8.78
C ASP A 356 13.94 -1.64 9.47
N ALA A 357 13.69 -0.55 8.74
CA ALA A 357 13.27 0.75 9.29
C ALA A 357 11.88 0.76 9.95
N GLY A 358 11.01 -0.19 9.59
CA GLY A 358 9.63 -0.26 10.10
C GLY A 358 9.43 -1.17 11.30
N VAL A 359 10.38 -2.06 11.62
CA VAL A 359 10.14 -3.15 12.59
C VAL A 359 11.20 -3.21 13.69
N SER A 360 12.42 -2.75 13.44
CA SER A 360 13.58 -3.02 14.28
C SER A 360 14.37 -1.79 14.68
N VAL A 361 13.90 -0.58 14.37
CA VAL A 361 14.64 0.63 14.70
C VAL A 361 14.31 1.04 16.13
N ASP A 362 15.18 0.64 17.06
CA ASP A 362 15.13 1.09 18.45
C ASP A 362 15.43 2.61 18.52
N PRO A 363 14.65 3.40 19.25
CA PRO A 363 13.54 2.99 20.12
C PRO A 363 12.16 3.00 19.42
N GLU A 364 12.03 3.44 18.17
CA GLU A 364 10.76 3.59 17.48
C GLU A 364 10.92 3.60 15.94
N PRO A 365 9.87 3.24 15.18
CA PRO A 365 9.93 3.21 13.72
C PRO A 365 10.06 4.63 13.12
N ILE A 366 10.57 4.70 11.88
CA ILE A 366 10.83 5.97 11.18
C ILE A 366 9.57 6.83 11.02
N TRP A 367 8.45 6.18 10.77
CA TRP A 367 7.17 6.88 10.59
C TRP A 367 6.66 7.51 11.88
N ALA A 368 7.06 7.01 13.04
CA ALA A 368 6.78 7.62 14.33
C ALA A 368 7.57 8.92 14.51
N VAL A 369 8.85 8.92 14.18
CA VAL A 369 9.72 10.12 14.25
C VAL A 369 9.20 11.22 13.32
N LEU A 370 8.97 10.87 12.05
CA LEU A 370 8.47 11.83 11.06
C LEU A 370 7.03 12.25 11.34
N GLY A 371 6.16 11.33 11.78
CA GLY A 371 4.78 11.62 12.11
C GLY A 371 4.62 12.69 13.20
N ARG A 372 5.47 12.65 14.24
CA ARG A 372 5.52 13.72 15.26
C ARG A 372 5.93 15.05 14.66
N ALA A 373 7.03 15.08 13.90
CA ALA A 373 7.49 16.32 13.28
C ALA A 373 6.45 16.91 12.32
N VAL A 374 5.74 16.07 11.56
CA VAL A 374 4.62 16.51 10.71
C VAL A 374 3.51 17.13 11.54
N ARG A 375 3.09 16.52 12.66
CA ARG A 375 2.03 17.05 13.51
C ARG A 375 2.42 18.39 14.13
N GLU A 376 3.67 18.56 14.55
CA GLU A 376 4.18 19.85 15.06
C GLU A 376 4.08 20.95 13.99
N VAL A 377 4.41 20.64 12.73
CA VAL A 377 4.25 21.60 11.62
C VAL A 377 2.78 21.93 11.37
N ILE A 378 1.91 20.90 11.36
CA ILE A 378 0.47 21.08 11.10
C ILE A 378 -0.20 21.88 12.24
N ALA A 379 0.22 21.70 13.49
CA ALA A 379 -0.32 22.47 14.61
C ALA A 379 -0.15 23.99 14.43
N ASP A 380 1.01 24.42 13.90
CA ASP A 380 1.24 25.84 13.59
C ASP A 380 0.35 26.37 12.46
N LEU A 381 -0.11 25.50 11.55
CA LEU A 381 -1.02 25.88 10.46
C LEU A 381 -2.50 25.92 10.89
N GLN A 382 -2.80 25.40 12.09
CA GLN A 382 -4.15 25.39 12.67
C GLN A 382 -4.42 26.62 13.56
N GLY A 383 -3.37 27.24 14.12
CA GLY A 383 -3.41 28.45 14.93
C GLY A 383 -3.40 29.70 14.10
#